data_22cef6d3a174fab5e07a2fc710b8dcf1
#
_entry.id   22cef6d3a174fab5e07a2fc710b8dcf1
#
_cell.length_a   1.000
_cell.length_b   1.000
_cell.length_c   1.000
_cell.angle_alpha   90.00
_cell.angle_beta   90.00
_cell.angle_gamma   90.00
#
_symmetry.space_group_name_H-M   'P 1'
#
loop_
_entity.id
_entity.type
_entity.pdbx_description
1 polymer ?
#
loop_
_entity_poly.entity_id
_entity_poly.type
_entity_poly.pdbx_seq_one_letter_code
_entity_poly.pdbx_strand_id
1 'polypeptide(L)'
;MILGTAGHIDHGKTTLVHALTGVDTDRLPEEKKRGITIELGFAPLEIDGVGTIGVIDVPGHEAFVRTMVAGATGIDLALLVVAADEGVMPQTREHLAILELLGVNRGVIALTKSDLADADWLALVEEDVRDASARALPDAQIIPVSATTGAGIDMLRAELGRLATSLPKRSVDDLFRLPVDRVFTIKGTGTVVTGTVWSGRVERDALVRILPGDGSARVRGIQTHSAQRDDAGPGARTAIALAGLHVEDIPRGSTIATDKNWHATTLIRADITLVPGADVAVRPRTWFRLHVGTSEVGARIVTRAASVDDPFGARIVLDQPVVLRGGDRFVLRTSAPLNTIAGGVVVDPYAPRRAAIWPAGLTTVERLVRVVVESGGQGIDPSVLPVRLGLPPDACRAVQTDAVTSGSITGLGGRLMSSERIAELRQRLRTEVDAFHAASPLEPGISTQLLRTRLAADQHVIDALIAAEIDAGVVATHGGALARAGRTPNLSAQDSATVDSILSTLRDAGVEPPSAAELSTQLASPIDALLRFLERRGDVIQTEEGRYYTIDNLKLLVDRLRQVLTTNLAATPAEIRDSLGVSRKYLIPFLEYCDRAGYTNRQATGRVWRTET
;
A
#
# COMPACT_ATOMS: atom_id res chain seq x y z
N MET A 1 5.53 -21.81 16.44
CA MET A 1 4.22 -22.50 16.38
C MET A 1 3.43 -22.22 17.64
N ILE A 2 2.12 -22.06 17.54
CA ILE A 2 1.23 -21.70 18.65
C ILE A 2 0.13 -22.76 18.78
N LEU A 3 0.01 -23.33 19.96
CA LEU A 3 -1.10 -24.19 20.39
C LEU A 3 -2.07 -23.34 21.22
N GLY A 4 -3.35 -23.30 20.86
CA GLY A 4 -4.38 -22.60 21.65
C GLY A 4 -5.35 -23.57 22.30
N THR A 5 -5.66 -23.38 23.60
CA THR A 5 -6.74 -24.13 24.26
C THR A 5 -8.11 -23.59 23.81
N ALA A 6 -9.12 -24.45 23.82
CA ALA A 6 -10.52 -24.10 23.61
C ALA A 6 -11.40 -25.01 24.49
N GLY A 7 -12.61 -24.60 24.82
CA GLY A 7 -13.53 -25.40 25.61
C GLY A 7 -14.19 -24.62 26.75
N HIS A 8 -15.15 -25.25 27.41
CA HIS A 8 -15.98 -24.64 28.47
C HIS A 8 -15.16 -24.25 29.71
N ILE A 9 -15.71 -23.35 30.53
CA ILE A 9 -15.20 -23.07 31.87
C ILE A 9 -15.22 -24.39 32.69
N ASP A 10 -14.30 -24.57 33.62
CA ASP A 10 -14.19 -25.74 34.53
C ASP A 10 -13.93 -27.10 33.83
N HIS A 11 -13.75 -27.13 32.49
CA HIS A 11 -13.34 -28.35 31.79
C HIS A 11 -11.85 -28.69 31.97
N GLY A 12 -11.10 -27.94 32.77
CA GLY A 12 -9.73 -28.26 33.16
C GLY A 12 -8.66 -27.80 32.14
N LYS A 13 -8.92 -26.77 31.36
CA LYS A 13 -7.93 -26.23 30.40
C LYS A 13 -6.60 -25.86 31.06
N THR A 14 -6.63 -24.99 32.06
CA THR A 14 -5.46 -24.53 32.82
C THR A 14 -4.73 -25.67 33.51
N THR A 15 -5.51 -26.60 34.12
CA THR A 15 -4.96 -27.80 34.77
C THR A 15 -4.25 -28.71 33.78
N LEU A 16 -4.83 -28.89 32.58
CA LEU A 16 -4.22 -29.68 31.50
C LEU A 16 -2.95 -29.01 30.95
N VAL A 17 -2.97 -27.69 30.76
CA VAL A 17 -1.77 -26.92 30.35
C VAL A 17 -0.68 -27.08 31.42
N HIS A 18 -1.02 -27.00 32.70
CA HIS A 18 -0.06 -27.24 33.77
C HIS A 18 0.51 -28.67 33.73
N ALA A 19 -0.31 -29.69 33.51
CA ALA A 19 0.15 -31.06 33.39
C ALA A 19 1.08 -31.30 32.19
N LEU A 20 0.85 -30.58 31.07
CA LEU A 20 1.67 -30.67 29.87
C LEU A 20 2.99 -29.89 29.99
N THR A 21 2.99 -28.73 30.65
CA THR A 21 4.10 -27.76 30.59
C THR A 21 4.84 -27.56 31.89
N GLY A 22 4.24 -27.96 33.01
CA GLY A 22 4.72 -27.67 34.38
C GLY A 22 4.53 -26.21 34.80
N VAL A 23 3.88 -25.36 33.97
CA VAL A 23 3.71 -23.91 34.21
C VAL A 23 2.27 -23.62 34.59
N ASP A 24 2.07 -22.95 35.74
CA ASP A 24 0.78 -22.39 36.14
C ASP A 24 0.52 -21.09 35.33
N THR A 25 -0.52 -21.13 34.48
CA THR A 25 -0.89 -20.03 33.61
C THR A 25 -1.74 -18.96 34.28
N ASP A 26 -2.40 -19.29 35.42
CA ASP A 26 -3.19 -18.34 36.20
C ASP A 26 -2.25 -17.48 37.09
N ARG A 27 -2.04 -16.26 36.69
CA ARG A 27 -1.08 -15.33 37.31
C ARG A 27 -1.73 -14.30 38.22
N LEU A 28 -2.99 -13.93 37.92
CA LEU A 28 -3.69 -12.91 38.67
C LEU A 28 -4.20 -13.48 40.00
N PRO A 29 -4.07 -12.73 41.12
CA PRO A 29 -4.68 -13.14 42.38
C PRO A 29 -6.18 -13.42 42.30
N GLU A 30 -6.86 -12.74 41.39
CA GLU A 30 -8.28 -12.84 41.12
C GLU A 30 -8.63 -14.16 40.40
N GLU A 31 -7.80 -14.61 39.45
CA GLU A 31 -7.90 -15.93 38.81
C GLU A 31 -7.79 -17.04 39.83
N LYS A 32 -6.76 -17.00 40.68
CA LYS A 32 -6.54 -17.99 41.73
C LYS A 32 -7.66 -18.01 42.79
N LYS A 33 -8.25 -16.85 43.08
CA LYS A 33 -9.36 -16.75 44.05
C LYS A 33 -10.68 -17.26 43.47
N ARG A 34 -10.92 -17.03 42.17
CA ARG A 34 -12.18 -17.42 41.51
C ARG A 34 -12.08 -18.78 40.83
N GLY A 35 -10.88 -19.34 40.64
CA GLY A 35 -10.65 -20.59 39.92
C GLY A 35 -10.92 -20.50 38.42
N ILE A 36 -10.92 -19.28 37.85
CA ILE A 36 -11.21 -19.04 36.44
C ILE A 36 -10.13 -18.19 35.79
N THR A 37 -9.70 -18.54 34.59
CA THR A 37 -8.77 -17.74 33.76
C THR A 37 -9.50 -16.50 33.21
N ILE A 38 -8.93 -15.32 33.42
CA ILE A 38 -9.47 -14.02 33.00
C ILE A 38 -8.67 -13.46 31.80
N GLU A 39 -7.35 -13.54 31.89
CA GLU A 39 -6.42 -13.11 30.84
C GLU A 39 -5.81 -14.29 30.09
N LEU A 40 -5.17 -14.03 28.95
CA LEU A 40 -4.42 -15.07 28.24
C LEU A 40 -3.26 -15.57 29.10
N GLY A 41 -3.25 -16.87 29.37
CA GLY A 41 -2.13 -17.57 29.95
C GLY A 41 -1.11 -17.99 28.86
N PHE A 42 0.15 -18.04 29.19
CA PHE A 42 1.20 -18.42 28.24
C PHE A 42 2.20 -19.37 28.90
N ALA A 43 2.46 -20.49 28.23
CA ALA A 43 3.43 -21.49 28.70
C ALA A 43 4.23 -22.03 27.50
N PRO A 44 5.52 -22.35 27.67
CA PRO A 44 6.28 -23.10 26.67
C PRO A 44 6.01 -24.60 26.87
N LEU A 45 5.73 -25.32 25.79
CA LEU A 45 5.62 -26.79 25.76
C LEU A 45 6.80 -27.33 24.96
N GLU A 46 7.70 -28.03 25.63
CA GLU A 46 8.81 -28.70 24.97
C GLU A 46 8.35 -30.08 24.46
N ILE A 47 8.59 -30.35 23.17
CA ILE A 47 8.29 -31.65 22.55
C ILE A 47 9.56 -32.14 21.84
N ASP A 48 9.97 -33.35 22.17
CA ASP A 48 11.14 -34.00 21.60
C ASP A 48 11.03 -34.08 20.08
N GLY A 49 12.09 -33.67 19.39
CA GLY A 49 12.14 -33.64 17.92
C GLY A 49 11.40 -32.48 17.23
N VAL A 50 10.61 -31.71 17.97
CA VAL A 50 9.88 -30.54 17.47
C VAL A 50 10.47 -29.22 17.99
N GLY A 51 10.87 -29.21 19.26
CA GLY A 51 11.31 -28.02 20.00
C GLY A 51 10.18 -27.37 20.78
N THR A 52 10.29 -26.05 21.04
CA THR A 52 9.34 -25.31 21.87
C THR A 52 8.10 -24.89 21.07
N ILE A 53 6.93 -25.28 21.56
CA ILE A 53 5.60 -24.82 21.11
C ILE A 53 5.10 -23.79 22.13
N GLY A 54 4.68 -22.62 21.66
CA GLY A 54 4.00 -21.65 22.53
C GLY A 54 2.56 -22.08 22.80
N VAL A 55 2.21 -22.29 24.06
CA VAL A 55 0.83 -22.58 24.47
C VAL A 55 0.14 -21.29 24.88
N ILE A 56 -1.05 -21.06 24.33
CA ILE A 56 -1.95 -19.98 24.76
C ILE A 56 -3.13 -20.62 25.48
N ASP A 57 -3.22 -20.39 26.78
CA ASP A 57 -4.35 -20.79 27.57
C ASP A 57 -5.41 -19.69 27.54
N VAL A 58 -6.58 -20.00 26.95
CA VAL A 58 -7.63 -19.00 26.73
C VAL A 58 -8.71 -19.14 27.79
N PRO A 59 -9.31 -18.02 28.26
CA PRO A 59 -10.42 -18.06 29.18
C PRO A 59 -11.63 -18.75 28.56
N GLY A 60 -12.34 -19.58 29.38
CA GLY A 60 -13.52 -20.33 28.94
C GLY A 60 -14.84 -19.58 29.08
N HIS A 61 -14.88 -18.49 29.83
CA HIS A 61 -16.13 -17.78 30.15
C HIS A 61 -16.55 -16.83 29.02
N GLU A 62 -17.86 -16.77 28.72
CA GLU A 62 -18.44 -15.94 27.63
C GLU A 62 -18.08 -14.45 27.71
N ALA A 63 -17.92 -13.91 28.94
CA ALA A 63 -17.48 -12.53 29.13
C ALA A 63 -16.05 -12.26 28.61
N PHE A 64 -15.23 -13.30 28.43
CA PHE A 64 -13.84 -13.20 28.02
C PHE A 64 -13.59 -13.67 26.57
N VAL A 65 -14.65 -13.91 25.78
CA VAL A 65 -14.52 -14.32 24.37
C VAL A 65 -13.66 -13.33 23.56
N ARG A 66 -13.71 -12.04 23.88
CA ARG A 66 -12.78 -11.04 23.30
C ARG A 66 -11.30 -11.44 23.51
N THR A 67 -10.97 -11.85 24.72
CA THR A 67 -9.61 -12.29 25.07
C THR A 67 -9.28 -13.61 24.37
N MET A 68 -10.27 -14.52 24.28
CA MET A 68 -10.13 -15.77 23.53
C MET A 68 -9.86 -15.51 22.05
N VAL A 69 -10.64 -14.67 21.37
CA VAL A 69 -10.44 -14.35 19.95
C VAL A 69 -9.07 -13.71 19.72
N ALA A 70 -8.64 -12.81 20.60
CA ALA A 70 -7.31 -12.20 20.51
C ALA A 70 -6.18 -13.24 20.63
N GLY A 71 -6.36 -14.28 21.43
CA GLY A 71 -5.45 -15.43 21.52
C GLY A 71 -5.55 -16.34 20.29
N ALA A 72 -6.76 -16.61 19.83
CA ALA A 72 -7.03 -17.56 18.75
C ALA A 72 -6.56 -17.10 17.37
N THR A 73 -6.47 -15.79 17.14
CA THR A 73 -5.97 -15.22 15.88
C THR A 73 -4.45 -15.36 15.74
N GLY A 74 -3.92 -16.46 15.59
CA GLY A 74 -2.47 -16.73 15.47
C GLY A 74 -2.14 -18.14 15.87
N ILE A 75 -3.15 -18.88 16.32
CA ILE A 75 -3.06 -20.30 16.64
C ILE A 75 -2.81 -21.11 15.36
N ASP A 76 -1.91 -22.06 15.45
CA ASP A 76 -1.61 -23.03 14.40
C ASP A 76 -2.31 -24.37 14.66
N LEU A 77 -2.49 -24.72 15.95
CA LEU A 77 -3.15 -25.95 16.43
C LEU A 77 -4.15 -25.63 17.56
N ALA A 78 -5.30 -26.27 17.53
CA ALA A 78 -6.26 -26.22 18.62
C ALA A 78 -6.12 -27.41 19.57
N LEU A 79 -6.17 -27.15 20.88
CA LEU A 79 -6.39 -28.13 21.92
C LEU A 79 -7.80 -27.91 22.48
N LEU A 80 -8.79 -28.64 21.94
CA LEU A 80 -10.14 -28.58 22.44
C LEU A 80 -10.22 -29.44 23.73
N VAL A 81 -10.69 -28.83 24.80
CA VAL A 81 -10.80 -29.49 26.14
C VAL A 81 -12.26 -29.63 26.48
N VAL A 82 -12.68 -30.87 26.64
CA VAL A 82 -14.05 -31.23 27.05
C VAL A 82 -13.97 -32.15 28.29
N ALA A 83 -14.74 -31.86 29.31
CA ALA A 83 -14.78 -32.71 30.50
C ALA A 83 -15.71 -33.92 30.27
N ALA A 84 -15.25 -35.11 30.59
CA ALA A 84 -15.98 -36.34 30.37
C ALA A 84 -17.27 -36.44 31.19
N ASP A 85 -17.31 -35.80 32.37
CA ASP A 85 -18.45 -35.75 33.25
C ASP A 85 -19.59 -34.83 32.78
N GLU A 86 -19.27 -33.83 31.91
CA GLU A 86 -20.23 -32.81 31.48
C GLU A 86 -20.54 -32.84 29.96
N GLY A 87 -19.61 -33.35 29.14
CA GLY A 87 -19.75 -33.41 27.68
C GLY A 87 -19.70 -32.05 26.98
N VAL A 88 -20.36 -31.92 25.82
CA VAL A 88 -20.34 -30.73 24.99
C VAL A 88 -21.25 -29.63 25.52
N MET A 89 -20.68 -28.57 26.05
CA MET A 89 -21.36 -27.43 26.65
C MET A 89 -21.52 -26.25 25.64
N PRO A 90 -22.42 -25.26 25.91
CA PRO A 90 -22.66 -24.13 24.98
C PRO A 90 -21.40 -23.35 24.61
N GLN A 91 -20.50 -23.09 25.56
CA GLN A 91 -19.24 -22.40 25.29
C GLN A 91 -18.28 -23.26 24.45
N THR A 92 -18.32 -24.59 24.56
CA THR A 92 -17.58 -25.48 23.66
C THR A 92 -18.01 -25.28 22.21
N ARG A 93 -19.32 -25.17 21.95
CA ARG A 93 -19.89 -24.92 20.62
C ARG A 93 -19.51 -23.53 20.10
N GLU A 94 -19.52 -22.49 20.95
CA GLU A 94 -19.07 -21.14 20.57
C GLU A 94 -17.58 -21.13 20.21
N HIS A 95 -16.72 -21.80 21.01
CA HIS A 95 -15.30 -21.88 20.72
C HIS A 95 -15.02 -22.66 19.42
N LEU A 96 -15.74 -23.73 19.13
CA LEU A 96 -15.66 -24.46 17.88
C LEU A 96 -16.05 -23.57 16.69
N ALA A 97 -17.13 -22.80 16.79
CA ALA A 97 -17.52 -21.84 15.75
C ALA A 97 -16.44 -20.77 15.51
N ILE A 98 -15.83 -20.26 16.57
CA ILE A 98 -14.73 -19.29 16.44
C ILE A 98 -13.50 -19.92 15.77
N LEU A 99 -13.11 -21.15 16.14
CA LEU A 99 -12.00 -21.85 15.49
C LEU A 99 -12.27 -22.06 13.99
N GLU A 100 -13.49 -22.48 13.62
CA GLU A 100 -13.92 -22.63 12.23
C GLU A 100 -13.79 -21.29 11.47
N LEU A 101 -14.36 -20.20 12.00
CA LEU A 101 -14.29 -18.86 11.40
C LEU A 101 -12.85 -18.35 11.25
N LEU A 102 -11.99 -18.63 12.22
CA LEU A 102 -10.57 -18.29 12.19
C LEU A 102 -9.74 -19.25 11.33
N GLY A 103 -10.34 -20.34 10.81
CA GLY A 103 -9.69 -21.33 9.95
C GLY A 103 -8.68 -22.20 10.66
N VAL A 104 -8.81 -22.35 11.97
CA VAL A 104 -8.03 -23.31 12.78
C VAL A 104 -8.72 -24.66 12.66
N ASN A 105 -8.32 -25.44 11.67
CA ASN A 105 -8.94 -26.72 11.33
C ASN A 105 -8.08 -27.95 11.69
N ARG A 106 -6.99 -27.75 12.41
CA ARG A 106 -6.12 -28.80 12.92
C ARG A 106 -6.01 -28.72 14.42
N GLY A 107 -6.07 -29.84 15.07
CA GLY A 107 -6.02 -29.90 16.51
C GLY A 107 -6.20 -31.28 17.05
N VAL A 108 -6.25 -31.38 18.36
CA VAL A 108 -6.55 -32.58 19.14
C VAL A 108 -7.61 -32.26 20.17
N ILE A 109 -8.42 -33.22 20.53
CA ILE A 109 -9.47 -33.09 21.52
C ILE A 109 -9.05 -33.89 22.76
N ALA A 110 -8.90 -33.21 23.89
CA ALA A 110 -8.64 -33.81 25.18
C ALA A 110 -9.96 -34.00 25.93
N LEU A 111 -10.36 -35.23 26.15
CA LEU A 111 -11.50 -35.59 27.00
C LEU A 111 -11.00 -35.71 28.42
N THR A 112 -11.09 -34.59 29.17
CA THR A 112 -10.55 -34.49 30.55
C THR A 112 -11.44 -35.15 31.60
N LYS A 113 -10.92 -35.28 32.83
CA LYS A 113 -11.61 -35.92 33.93
C LYS A 113 -12.06 -37.37 33.60
N SER A 114 -11.30 -38.07 32.73
CA SER A 114 -11.63 -39.42 32.28
C SER A 114 -11.65 -40.45 33.44
N ASP A 115 -11.02 -40.10 34.55
CA ASP A 115 -11.04 -40.89 35.79
C ASP A 115 -12.39 -40.85 36.53
N LEU A 116 -13.29 -39.93 36.17
CA LEU A 116 -14.62 -39.79 36.79
C LEU A 116 -15.74 -40.46 35.98
N ALA A 117 -15.46 -41.02 34.83
CA ALA A 117 -16.43 -41.61 33.90
C ALA A 117 -16.12 -43.08 33.63
N ASP A 118 -17.15 -43.93 33.53
CA ASP A 118 -16.99 -45.31 33.09
C ASP A 118 -16.84 -45.42 31.56
N ALA A 119 -16.51 -46.62 31.05
CA ALA A 119 -16.21 -46.82 29.65
C ALA A 119 -17.41 -46.58 28.72
N ASP A 120 -18.64 -46.92 29.17
CA ASP A 120 -19.85 -46.77 28.37
C ASP A 120 -20.21 -45.27 28.22
N TRP A 121 -20.07 -44.51 29.32
CA TRP A 121 -20.28 -43.07 29.32
C TRP A 121 -19.23 -42.34 28.50
N LEU A 122 -17.95 -42.71 28.60
CA LEU A 122 -16.88 -42.16 27.78
C LEU A 122 -17.17 -42.33 26.29
N ALA A 123 -17.62 -43.52 25.85
CA ALA A 123 -17.95 -43.77 24.44
C ALA A 123 -19.10 -42.88 23.96
N LEU A 124 -20.12 -42.63 24.75
CA LEU A 124 -21.24 -41.74 24.43
C LEU A 124 -20.77 -40.28 24.29
N VAL A 125 -19.95 -39.80 25.22
CA VAL A 125 -19.41 -38.43 25.17
C VAL A 125 -18.44 -38.25 24.00
N GLU A 126 -17.65 -39.26 23.66
CA GLU A 126 -16.79 -39.23 22.46
C GLU A 126 -17.59 -39.07 21.16
N GLU A 127 -18.76 -39.72 21.05
CA GLU A 127 -19.65 -39.58 19.90
C GLU A 127 -20.21 -38.13 19.80
N ASP A 128 -20.75 -37.57 20.91
CA ASP A 128 -21.26 -36.18 20.95
C ASP A 128 -20.16 -35.17 20.64
N VAL A 129 -18.96 -35.36 21.15
CA VAL A 129 -17.80 -34.50 20.88
C VAL A 129 -17.37 -34.60 19.42
N ARG A 130 -17.37 -35.79 18.81
CA ARG A 130 -17.03 -35.99 17.40
C ARG A 130 -18.02 -35.27 16.49
N ASP A 131 -19.31 -35.41 16.76
CA ASP A 131 -20.37 -34.75 15.99
C ASP A 131 -20.27 -33.23 16.12
N ALA A 132 -20.09 -32.72 17.34
CA ALA A 132 -19.99 -31.29 17.58
C ALA A 132 -18.75 -30.65 16.94
N SER A 133 -17.61 -31.37 16.85
CA SER A 133 -16.35 -30.87 16.33
C SER A 133 -16.13 -31.11 14.82
N ALA A 134 -16.99 -31.91 14.17
CA ALA A 134 -16.82 -32.40 12.81
C ALA A 134 -16.55 -31.27 11.76
N ARG A 135 -17.13 -30.10 11.95
CA ARG A 135 -16.92 -28.95 11.04
C ARG A 135 -15.61 -28.20 11.31
N ALA A 136 -15.31 -27.95 12.58
CA ALA A 136 -14.14 -27.16 12.97
C ALA A 136 -12.85 -27.99 12.92
N LEU A 137 -12.91 -29.22 13.45
CA LEU A 137 -11.75 -30.10 13.63
C LEU A 137 -12.06 -31.52 13.07
N PRO A 138 -12.27 -31.68 11.76
CA PRO A 138 -12.79 -32.92 11.17
C PRO A 138 -11.90 -34.15 11.40
N ASP A 139 -10.57 -33.94 11.49
CA ASP A 139 -9.59 -35.03 11.61
C ASP A 139 -8.97 -35.09 13.02
N ALA A 140 -9.58 -34.41 14.02
CA ALA A 140 -9.04 -34.38 15.38
C ALA A 140 -9.19 -35.72 16.08
N GLN A 141 -8.09 -36.22 16.62
CA GLN A 141 -8.11 -37.38 17.51
C GLN A 141 -8.69 -36.98 18.88
N ILE A 142 -9.60 -37.80 19.42
CA ILE A 142 -10.12 -37.64 20.77
C ILE A 142 -9.28 -38.52 21.69
N ILE A 143 -8.70 -37.91 22.72
CA ILE A 143 -7.82 -38.61 23.68
C ILE A 143 -8.37 -38.43 25.10
N PRO A 144 -8.83 -39.49 25.74
CA PRO A 144 -9.19 -39.45 27.15
C PRO A 144 -7.95 -39.17 28.02
N VAL A 145 -8.04 -38.15 28.90
CA VAL A 145 -6.95 -37.75 29.78
C VAL A 145 -7.43 -37.45 31.19
N SER A 146 -6.58 -37.69 32.17
CA SER A 146 -6.74 -37.22 33.53
C SER A 146 -5.49 -36.47 33.96
N ALA A 147 -5.60 -35.16 34.17
CA ALA A 147 -4.49 -34.36 34.69
C ALA A 147 -4.15 -34.71 36.16
N THR A 148 -5.09 -35.32 36.89
CA THR A 148 -4.90 -35.74 38.27
C THR A 148 -4.11 -37.04 38.39
N THR A 149 -4.41 -38.03 37.55
CA THR A 149 -3.74 -39.35 37.56
C THR A 149 -2.56 -39.43 36.60
N GLY A 150 -2.45 -38.51 35.65
CA GLY A 150 -1.47 -38.53 34.58
C GLY A 150 -1.87 -39.40 33.37
N ALA A 151 -3.01 -40.10 33.44
CA ALA A 151 -3.47 -40.98 32.37
C ALA A 151 -3.67 -40.19 31.05
N GLY A 152 -3.20 -40.73 29.92
CA GLY A 152 -3.38 -40.16 28.59
C GLY A 152 -2.48 -38.96 28.26
N ILE A 153 -1.77 -38.37 29.22
CA ILE A 153 -0.93 -37.18 29.00
C ILE A 153 0.19 -37.42 27.99
N ASP A 154 0.87 -38.57 28.09
CA ASP A 154 1.95 -38.91 27.13
C ASP A 154 1.41 -39.15 25.72
N MET A 155 0.22 -39.76 25.59
CA MET A 155 -0.44 -39.94 24.28
C MET A 155 -0.82 -38.58 23.67
N LEU A 156 -1.38 -37.69 24.49
CA LEU A 156 -1.71 -36.31 24.06
C LEU A 156 -0.45 -35.55 23.60
N ARG A 157 0.65 -35.64 24.35
CA ARG A 157 1.94 -35.05 23.99
C ARG A 157 2.49 -35.59 22.67
N ALA A 158 2.41 -36.91 22.45
CA ALA A 158 2.84 -37.55 21.21
C ALA A 158 2.02 -37.09 20.00
N GLU A 159 0.68 -37.00 20.17
CA GLU A 159 -0.20 -36.52 19.10
C GLU A 159 0.04 -35.02 18.75
N LEU A 160 0.24 -34.18 19.76
CA LEU A 160 0.64 -32.78 19.55
C LEU A 160 1.96 -32.67 18.77
N GLY A 161 2.94 -33.55 19.08
CA GLY A 161 4.21 -33.62 18.36
C GLY A 161 4.03 -34.04 16.89
N ARG A 162 3.19 -35.04 16.63
CA ARG A 162 2.86 -35.51 15.28
C ARG A 162 2.20 -34.41 14.45
N LEU A 163 1.21 -33.73 15.00
CA LEU A 163 0.52 -32.62 14.36
C LEU A 163 1.48 -31.46 14.09
N ALA A 164 2.30 -31.10 15.08
CA ALA A 164 3.28 -30.03 14.97
C ALA A 164 4.29 -30.24 13.82
N THR A 165 4.72 -31.49 13.62
CA THR A 165 5.65 -31.85 12.54
C THR A 165 4.99 -31.77 11.15
N SER A 166 3.67 -31.99 11.08
CA SER A 166 2.91 -31.96 9.83
C SER A 166 2.55 -30.56 9.33
N LEU A 167 2.69 -29.53 10.16
CA LEU A 167 2.33 -28.17 9.78
C LEU A 167 3.40 -27.50 8.91
N PRO A 168 2.98 -26.73 7.90
CA PRO A 168 3.92 -25.94 7.12
C PRO A 168 4.55 -24.85 8.00
N LYS A 169 5.85 -24.67 7.90
CA LYS A 169 6.54 -23.56 8.58
C LYS A 169 6.14 -22.23 7.93
N ARG A 170 5.81 -21.25 8.76
CA ARG A 170 5.56 -19.89 8.28
C ARG A 170 6.85 -19.29 7.69
N SER A 171 6.75 -18.59 6.56
CA SER A 171 7.91 -17.97 5.91
C SER A 171 8.46 -16.82 6.77
N VAL A 172 9.77 -16.79 6.93
CA VAL A 172 10.50 -15.68 7.54
C VAL A 172 10.71 -14.53 6.56
N ASP A 173 10.65 -14.82 5.25
CA ASP A 173 10.87 -13.86 4.15
C ASP A 173 9.57 -13.11 3.78
N ASP A 174 8.78 -12.78 4.78
CA ASP A 174 7.55 -12.01 4.65
C ASP A 174 7.69 -10.65 5.36
N LEU A 175 6.73 -9.77 5.17
CA LEU A 175 6.67 -8.48 5.84
C LEU A 175 6.40 -8.69 7.34
N PHE A 176 7.28 -8.15 8.19
CA PHE A 176 7.14 -8.29 9.62
C PHE A 176 5.91 -7.56 10.14
N ARG A 177 5.13 -8.25 10.99
CA ARG A 177 4.11 -7.66 11.85
C ARG A 177 3.89 -8.43 13.13
N LEU A 178 3.63 -7.69 14.19
CA LEU A 178 3.31 -8.20 15.52
C LEU A 178 2.14 -7.39 16.10
N PRO A 179 0.91 -7.97 16.17
CA PRO A 179 -0.17 -7.37 16.94
C PRO A 179 0.17 -7.36 18.43
N VAL A 180 0.00 -6.19 19.06
CA VAL A 180 0.35 -5.98 20.46
C VAL A 180 -0.80 -6.42 21.37
N ASP A 181 -0.52 -7.32 22.29
CA ASP A 181 -1.49 -7.76 23.30
C ASP A 181 -1.29 -7.10 24.67
N ARG A 182 -0.06 -6.76 25.05
CA ARG A 182 0.27 -6.04 26.28
C ARG A 182 1.37 -5.01 26.05
N VAL A 183 1.29 -3.93 26.82
CA VAL A 183 2.31 -2.88 26.89
C VAL A 183 2.59 -2.60 28.35
N PHE A 184 3.84 -2.54 28.74
CA PHE A 184 4.26 -2.24 30.11
C PHE A 184 5.68 -1.65 30.16
N THR A 185 6.04 -1.09 31.31
CA THR A 185 7.37 -0.54 31.53
C THR A 185 8.20 -1.47 32.40
N ILE A 186 9.45 -1.71 32.00
CA ILE A 186 10.45 -2.40 32.82
C ILE A 186 11.52 -1.40 33.23
N LYS A 187 11.79 -1.31 34.55
CA LYS A 187 12.83 -0.41 35.07
C LYS A 187 14.19 -0.73 34.43
N GLY A 188 14.81 0.27 33.83
CA GLY A 188 16.10 0.15 33.12
C GLY A 188 16.01 -0.27 31.66
N THR A 189 14.90 -0.89 31.23
CA THR A 189 14.70 -1.31 29.83
C THR A 189 13.80 -0.31 29.07
N GLY A 190 12.83 0.31 29.74
CA GLY A 190 11.85 1.20 29.14
C GLY A 190 10.55 0.48 28.77
N THR A 191 9.88 0.96 27.73
CA THR A 191 8.61 0.41 27.26
C THR A 191 8.81 -0.90 26.52
N VAL A 192 8.08 -1.92 26.93
CA VAL A 192 8.08 -3.27 26.34
C VAL A 192 6.70 -3.59 25.84
N VAL A 193 6.62 -4.08 24.62
CA VAL A 193 5.41 -4.63 24.02
C VAL A 193 5.51 -6.14 23.93
N THR A 194 4.39 -6.84 24.09
CA THR A 194 4.33 -8.28 23.83
C THR A 194 3.28 -8.58 22.77
N GLY A 195 3.52 -9.67 22.04
CA GLY A 195 2.62 -10.17 21.01
C GLY A 195 3.17 -11.44 20.38
N THR A 196 2.38 -12.05 19.51
CA THR A 196 2.84 -13.13 18.64
C THR A 196 3.27 -12.56 17.30
N VAL A 197 4.43 -12.91 16.81
CA VAL A 197 4.87 -12.54 15.45
C VAL A 197 3.99 -13.28 14.44
N TRP A 198 3.19 -12.56 13.66
CA TRP A 198 2.29 -13.17 12.68
C TRP A 198 2.98 -13.48 11.37
N SER A 199 3.88 -12.61 10.93
CA SER A 199 4.62 -12.75 9.68
C SER A 199 5.97 -12.05 9.77
N GLY A 200 6.91 -12.46 8.91
CA GLY A 200 8.22 -11.88 8.77
C GLY A 200 9.12 -12.01 9.99
N ARG A 201 10.22 -11.30 9.98
CA ARG A 201 11.26 -11.33 11.03
C ARG A 201 11.62 -9.92 11.44
N VAL A 202 11.91 -9.71 12.72
CA VAL A 202 12.46 -8.47 13.26
C VAL A 202 13.78 -8.75 13.96
N GLU A 203 14.73 -7.85 13.81
CA GLU A 203 16.06 -7.93 14.42
C GLU A 203 16.24 -6.82 15.45
N ARG A 204 17.21 -7.00 16.35
CA ARG A 204 17.67 -5.93 17.24
C ARG A 204 18.14 -4.74 16.41
N ASP A 205 17.96 -3.54 16.93
CA ASP A 205 18.26 -2.26 16.30
C ASP A 205 17.43 -1.91 15.06
N ALA A 206 16.52 -2.79 14.61
CA ALA A 206 15.58 -2.47 13.55
C ALA A 206 14.70 -1.26 13.92
N LEU A 207 14.38 -0.43 12.92
CA LEU A 207 13.37 0.61 13.05
C LEU A 207 11.99 0.01 12.78
N VAL A 208 11.09 0.14 13.74
CA VAL A 208 9.70 -0.34 13.63
C VAL A 208 8.72 0.81 13.69
N ARG A 209 7.56 0.62 13.08
CA ARG A 209 6.43 1.54 13.10
C ARG A 209 5.37 1.03 14.06
N ILE A 210 4.70 1.95 14.74
CA ILE A 210 3.57 1.69 15.63
C ILE A 210 2.30 2.16 14.94
N LEU A 211 1.42 1.24 14.62
CA LEU A 211 0.21 1.49 13.86
C LEU A 211 -1.05 1.04 14.67
N PRO A 212 -2.18 1.73 14.54
CA PRO A 212 -2.43 2.96 13.78
C PRO A 212 -1.68 4.16 14.38
N GLY A 213 -1.25 5.08 13.53
CA GLY A 213 -0.48 6.27 13.88
C GLY A 213 0.83 6.35 13.11
N ASP A 214 1.61 7.38 13.40
CA ASP A 214 2.89 7.67 12.73
C ASP A 214 4.10 7.41 13.64
N GLY A 215 3.88 6.76 14.80
CA GLY A 215 4.93 6.44 15.74
C GLY A 215 5.97 5.49 15.14
N SER A 216 7.23 5.72 15.48
CA SER A 216 8.33 4.81 15.16
C SER A 216 9.29 4.68 16.32
N ALA A 217 9.92 3.52 16.46
CA ALA A 217 10.89 3.26 17.51
C ALA A 217 11.97 2.29 17.04
N ARG A 218 13.13 2.37 17.70
CA ARG A 218 14.19 1.39 17.52
C ARG A 218 14.00 0.23 18.50
N VAL A 219 14.17 -0.99 18.03
CA VAL A 219 14.17 -2.20 18.85
C VAL A 219 15.46 -2.26 19.67
N ARG A 220 15.36 -2.20 21.00
CA ARG A 220 16.51 -2.29 21.92
C ARG A 220 16.83 -3.71 22.35
N GLY A 221 15.84 -4.55 22.40
CA GLY A 221 16.00 -5.94 22.84
C GLY A 221 14.78 -6.78 22.47
N ILE A 222 15.04 -8.05 22.31
CA ILE A 222 14.04 -9.05 21.92
C ILE A 222 14.15 -10.21 22.91
N GLN A 223 13.00 -10.68 23.43
CA GLN A 223 12.92 -11.89 24.23
C GLN A 223 11.87 -12.83 23.67
N THR A 224 12.20 -14.10 23.53
CA THR A 224 11.28 -15.17 23.14
C THR A 224 11.39 -16.29 24.15
N HIS A 225 10.27 -16.75 24.70
CA HIS A 225 10.25 -17.77 25.76
C HIS A 225 11.19 -17.47 26.93
N SER A 226 11.17 -16.23 27.41
CA SER A 226 12.03 -15.70 28.49
C SER A 226 13.53 -15.68 28.22
N ALA A 227 14.00 -16.05 27.03
CA ALA A 227 15.38 -15.98 26.61
C ALA A 227 15.63 -14.74 25.73
N GLN A 228 16.76 -14.06 25.98
CA GLN A 228 17.22 -12.98 25.09
C GLN A 228 17.58 -13.54 23.72
N ARG A 229 17.17 -12.81 22.66
CA ARG A 229 17.43 -13.16 21.26
C ARG A 229 17.85 -11.93 20.50
N ASP A 230 18.56 -12.12 19.39
CA ASP A 230 18.90 -11.03 18.48
C ASP A 230 17.80 -10.79 17.44
N ASP A 231 16.90 -11.76 17.29
CA ASP A 231 15.77 -11.70 16.36
C ASP A 231 14.54 -12.43 16.88
N ALA A 232 13.40 -12.19 16.22
CA ALA A 232 12.18 -12.98 16.37
C ALA A 232 11.49 -13.20 15.04
N GLY A 233 11.06 -14.43 14.79
CA GLY A 233 10.36 -14.87 13.60
C GLY A 233 8.90 -15.27 13.84
N PRO A 234 8.17 -15.65 12.77
CA PRO A 234 6.75 -15.92 12.83
C PRO A 234 6.40 -17.11 13.70
N GLY A 235 5.26 -17.03 14.42
CA GLY A 235 4.82 -18.02 15.37
C GLY A 235 5.53 -17.98 16.72
N ALA A 236 6.44 -17.01 16.95
CA ALA A 236 7.09 -16.82 18.24
C ALA A 236 6.34 -15.80 19.08
N ARG A 237 6.04 -16.16 20.33
CA ARG A 237 5.60 -15.18 21.33
C ARG A 237 6.80 -14.36 21.78
N THR A 238 6.72 -13.08 21.56
CA THR A 238 7.87 -12.18 21.65
C THR A 238 7.58 -10.95 22.49
N ALA A 239 8.54 -10.58 23.34
CA ALA A 239 8.59 -9.28 23.99
C ALA A 239 9.65 -8.42 23.29
N ILE A 240 9.27 -7.20 22.91
CA ILE A 240 10.14 -6.24 22.21
C ILE A 240 10.26 -4.99 23.07
N ALA A 241 11.50 -4.63 23.45
CA ALA A 241 11.82 -3.39 24.11
C ALA A 241 11.99 -2.28 23.07
N LEU A 242 11.25 -1.19 23.22
CA LEU A 242 11.21 -0.07 22.27
C LEU A 242 11.87 1.18 22.87
N ALA A 243 12.64 1.88 22.04
CA ALA A 243 13.34 3.10 22.44
C ALA A 243 12.45 4.33 22.31
N GLY A 244 12.47 5.22 23.34
CA GLY A 244 11.93 6.58 23.22
C GLY A 244 10.40 6.68 23.20
N LEU A 245 9.68 5.64 23.62
CA LEU A 245 8.22 5.62 23.71
C LEU A 245 7.76 5.42 25.14
N HIS A 246 6.58 5.94 25.45
CA HIS A 246 5.84 5.68 26.69
C HIS A 246 4.73 4.65 26.45
N VAL A 247 4.18 4.08 27.51
CA VAL A 247 3.09 3.09 27.42
C VAL A 247 1.86 3.69 26.75
N GLU A 248 1.57 4.95 27.01
CA GLU A 248 0.44 5.71 26.48
C GLU A 248 0.52 5.92 24.95
N ASP A 249 1.72 5.85 24.38
CA ASP A 249 1.94 6.00 22.94
C ASP A 249 1.53 4.74 22.15
N ILE A 250 1.30 3.62 22.84
CA ILE A 250 1.03 2.32 22.22
C ILE A 250 -0.30 1.76 22.76
N PRO A 251 -1.43 2.20 22.24
CA PRO A 251 -2.73 1.67 22.67
C PRO A 251 -2.85 0.16 22.39
N ARG A 252 -3.65 -0.52 23.21
CA ARG A 252 -4.00 -1.93 22.96
C ARG A 252 -4.63 -2.10 21.58
N GLY A 253 -4.24 -3.13 20.85
CA GLY A 253 -4.66 -3.35 19.46
C GLY A 253 -3.72 -2.71 18.45
N SER A 254 -2.66 -2.01 18.89
CA SER A 254 -1.60 -1.56 17.98
C SER A 254 -0.90 -2.74 17.31
N THR A 255 -0.32 -2.47 16.16
CA THR A 255 0.52 -3.41 15.42
C THR A 255 1.91 -2.83 15.24
N ILE A 256 2.94 -3.59 15.55
CA ILE A 256 4.33 -3.25 15.24
C ILE A 256 4.67 -3.85 13.87
N ALA A 257 5.22 -3.02 12.96
CA ALA A 257 5.58 -3.41 11.61
C ALA A 257 6.85 -2.71 11.14
N THR A 258 7.57 -3.29 10.18
CA THR A 258 8.80 -2.69 9.62
C THR A 258 8.59 -2.04 8.26
N ASP A 259 7.67 -2.55 7.45
CA ASP A 259 7.48 -2.08 6.07
C ASP A 259 6.60 -0.82 5.99
N LYS A 260 6.94 0.08 5.05
CA LYS A 260 6.23 1.33 4.82
C LYS A 260 4.81 1.17 4.25
N ASN A 261 4.52 0.03 3.62
CA ASN A 261 3.24 -0.25 2.96
C ASN A 261 2.14 -0.73 3.91
N TRP A 262 2.46 -0.91 5.19
CA TRP A 262 1.45 -1.11 6.21
C TRP A 262 0.73 0.20 6.53
N HIS A 263 -0.58 0.22 6.35
CA HIS A 263 -1.44 1.37 6.66
C HIS A 263 -2.63 0.92 7.48
N ALA A 264 -3.09 1.80 8.36
CA ALA A 264 -4.36 1.61 9.03
C ALA A 264 -5.53 1.96 8.09
N THR A 265 -6.63 1.23 8.21
CA THR A 265 -7.80 1.40 7.36
C THR A 265 -9.09 1.41 8.17
N THR A 266 -10.10 2.12 7.68
CA THR A 266 -11.49 2.12 8.19
C THR A 266 -12.47 1.53 7.19
N LEU A 267 -11.99 1.00 6.06
CA LEU A 267 -12.84 0.39 5.03
C LEU A 267 -12.12 -0.78 4.38
N ILE A 268 -12.75 -1.95 4.45
CA ILE A 268 -12.21 -3.18 3.87
C ILE A 268 -13.24 -3.85 2.97
N ARG A 269 -12.78 -4.75 2.10
CA ARG A 269 -13.59 -5.79 1.48
C ARG A 269 -13.30 -7.12 2.16
N ALA A 270 -14.32 -7.90 2.34
CA ALA A 270 -14.23 -9.20 2.98
C ALA A 270 -15.22 -10.19 2.38
N ASP A 271 -14.85 -11.45 2.45
CA ASP A 271 -15.76 -12.57 2.32
C ASP A 271 -16.27 -12.94 3.72
N ILE A 272 -17.58 -13.00 3.89
CA ILE A 272 -18.24 -13.24 5.20
C ILE A 272 -18.92 -14.60 5.16
N THR A 273 -18.73 -15.36 6.24
CA THR A 273 -19.37 -16.66 6.52
C THR A 273 -20.21 -16.53 7.79
N LEU A 274 -21.46 -16.99 7.74
CA LEU A 274 -22.34 -16.98 8.92
C LEU A 274 -22.13 -18.20 9.80
N VAL A 275 -22.34 -18.01 11.09
CA VAL A 275 -22.44 -19.15 12.01
C VAL A 275 -23.78 -19.86 11.76
N PRO A 276 -23.81 -21.20 11.60
CA PRO A 276 -25.05 -21.94 11.40
C PRO A 276 -26.07 -21.66 12.51
N GLY A 277 -27.31 -21.38 12.12
CA GLY A 277 -28.38 -21.07 13.06
C GLY A 277 -28.33 -19.65 13.65
N ALA A 278 -27.39 -18.81 13.22
CA ALA A 278 -27.41 -17.40 13.61
C ALA A 278 -28.59 -16.68 12.94
N ASP A 279 -29.61 -16.39 13.74
CA ASP A 279 -30.78 -15.60 13.31
C ASP A 279 -30.43 -14.10 13.33
N VAL A 280 -29.57 -13.68 12.39
CA VAL A 280 -29.16 -12.27 12.27
C VAL A 280 -29.40 -11.78 10.85
N ALA A 281 -30.43 -10.97 10.69
CA ALA A 281 -30.56 -10.19 9.49
C ALA A 281 -29.44 -9.14 9.45
N VAL A 282 -28.51 -9.24 8.48
CA VAL A 282 -27.56 -8.18 8.16
C VAL A 282 -28.34 -6.99 7.60
N ARG A 283 -28.91 -6.19 8.50
CA ARG A 283 -29.68 -5.00 8.10
C ARG A 283 -28.74 -3.84 7.83
N PRO A 284 -29.01 -2.99 6.82
CA PRO A 284 -28.29 -1.74 6.65
C PRO A 284 -28.29 -0.92 7.95
N ARG A 285 -27.11 -0.38 8.34
CA ARG A 285 -26.89 0.44 9.53
C ARG A 285 -26.77 -0.30 10.86
N THR A 286 -26.87 -1.63 10.92
CA THR A 286 -26.57 -2.37 12.15
C THR A 286 -25.06 -2.35 12.41
N TRP A 287 -24.69 -2.04 13.65
CA TRP A 287 -23.31 -2.11 14.13
C TRP A 287 -23.04 -3.44 14.82
N PHE A 288 -21.93 -4.03 14.47
CA PHE A 288 -21.38 -5.24 15.04
C PHE A 288 -20.03 -4.94 15.69
N ARG A 289 -19.54 -5.86 16.51
CA ARG A 289 -18.17 -5.86 17.01
C ARG A 289 -17.33 -6.74 16.10
N LEU A 290 -16.32 -6.17 15.46
CA LEU A 290 -15.34 -6.90 14.68
C LEU A 290 -14.10 -7.13 15.54
N HIS A 291 -13.72 -8.39 15.67
CA HIS A 291 -12.52 -8.83 16.37
C HIS A 291 -11.51 -9.35 15.36
N VAL A 292 -10.31 -8.78 15.35
CA VAL A 292 -9.19 -9.20 14.50
C VAL A 292 -7.87 -8.97 15.22
N GLY A 293 -7.04 -10.00 15.33
CA GLY A 293 -5.86 -9.95 16.18
C GLY A 293 -6.21 -9.50 17.59
N THR A 294 -5.51 -8.51 18.08
CA THR A 294 -5.73 -7.93 19.41
C THR A 294 -6.71 -6.75 19.41
N SER A 295 -7.23 -6.38 18.22
CA SER A 295 -8.14 -5.25 18.04
C SER A 295 -9.61 -5.66 18.11
N GLU A 296 -10.42 -4.77 18.70
CA GLU A 296 -11.88 -4.84 18.70
C GLU A 296 -12.42 -3.48 18.31
N VAL A 297 -13.19 -3.43 17.22
CA VAL A 297 -13.73 -2.18 16.67
C VAL A 297 -15.18 -2.36 16.27
N GLY A 298 -15.94 -1.26 16.22
CA GLY A 298 -17.27 -1.25 15.65
C GLY A 298 -17.20 -1.43 14.13
N ALA A 299 -18.08 -2.25 13.58
CA ALA A 299 -18.14 -2.59 12.18
C ALA A 299 -19.55 -2.51 11.64
N ARG A 300 -19.71 -1.96 10.43
CA ARG A 300 -20.97 -1.94 9.69
C ARG A 300 -20.79 -2.63 8.36
N ILE A 301 -21.60 -3.64 8.12
CA ILE A 301 -21.56 -4.45 6.90
C ILE A 301 -22.40 -3.77 5.80
N VAL A 302 -21.85 -3.68 4.61
CA VAL A 302 -22.53 -3.23 3.39
C VAL A 302 -22.44 -4.34 2.37
N THR A 303 -23.58 -4.95 2.04
CA THR A 303 -23.70 -6.01 1.04
C THR A 303 -24.85 -5.73 0.09
N ARG A 304 -24.87 -6.39 -1.07
CA ARG A 304 -25.98 -6.38 -2.04
C ARG A 304 -26.81 -7.67 -1.97
N ALA A 305 -26.38 -8.64 -1.20
CA ALA A 305 -27.08 -9.91 -1.09
C ALA A 305 -28.45 -9.70 -0.42
N ALA A 306 -29.53 -10.06 -1.12
CA ALA A 306 -30.88 -10.05 -0.59
C ALA A 306 -31.19 -11.32 0.21
N SER A 307 -30.58 -12.45 -0.15
CA SER A 307 -30.47 -13.69 0.63
C SER A 307 -28.99 -13.98 0.82
N VAL A 308 -28.63 -14.40 2.02
CA VAL A 308 -27.24 -14.60 2.37
C VAL A 308 -26.88 -16.04 2.04
N ASP A 309 -26.48 -16.28 0.79
CA ASP A 309 -25.76 -17.51 0.43
C ASP A 309 -24.36 -17.42 1.06
N ASP A 310 -23.91 -18.48 1.66
CA ASP A 310 -22.69 -18.54 2.42
C ASP A 310 -21.55 -19.16 1.58
N PRO A 311 -20.38 -18.52 1.42
CA PRO A 311 -19.98 -17.17 1.85
C PRO A 311 -20.44 -16.06 0.89
N PHE A 312 -20.54 -14.81 1.35
CA PHE A 312 -20.88 -13.67 0.54
C PHE A 312 -19.87 -12.52 0.65
N GLY A 313 -19.70 -11.79 -0.45
CA GLY A 313 -18.84 -10.60 -0.49
C GLY A 313 -19.49 -9.38 0.14
N ALA A 314 -18.70 -8.61 0.89
CA ALA A 314 -19.14 -7.39 1.54
C ALA A 314 -18.06 -6.31 1.60
N ARG A 315 -18.49 -5.06 1.82
CA ARG A 315 -17.64 -4.01 2.38
C ARG A 315 -17.95 -3.85 3.84
N ILE A 316 -16.91 -3.65 4.63
CA ILE A 316 -17.03 -3.39 6.07
C ILE A 316 -16.47 -2.02 6.35
N VAL A 317 -17.30 -1.15 6.94
CA VAL A 317 -16.92 0.17 7.43
C VAL A 317 -16.64 0.05 8.92
N LEU A 318 -15.46 0.49 9.34
CA LEU A 318 -15.00 0.43 10.72
C LEU A 318 -15.10 1.81 11.37
N ASP A 319 -15.42 1.86 12.66
CA ASP A 319 -15.50 3.10 13.44
C ASP A 319 -14.12 3.65 13.85
N GLN A 320 -13.12 2.76 13.89
CA GLN A 320 -11.73 3.10 14.19
C GLN A 320 -10.77 2.47 13.17
N PRO A 321 -9.62 3.08 12.91
CA PRO A 321 -8.63 2.52 12.01
C PRO A 321 -7.95 1.29 12.61
N VAL A 322 -7.82 0.23 11.81
CA VAL A 322 -7.11 -1.00 12.15
C VAL A 322 -6.08 -1.36 11.09
N VAL A 323 -5.05 -2.09 11.47
CA VAL A 323 -4.03 -2.59 10.55
C VAL A 323 -4.38 -4.00 10.11
N LEU A 324 -4.66 -4.16 8.82
CA LEU A 324 -5.12 -5.41 8.24
C LEU A 324 -4.32 -5.76 6.99
N ARG A 325 -4.35 -7.04 6.67
CA ARG A 325 -3.75 -7.64 5.47
C ARG A 325 -4.80 -8.48 4.75
N GLY A 326 -4.68 -8.62 3.43
CA GLY A 326 -5.43 -9.66 2.72
C GLY A 326 -5.19 -11.03 3.36
N GLY A 327 -6.24 -11.83 3.46
CA GLY A 327 -6.19 -13.13 4.13
C GLY A 327 -6.35 -13.09 5.64
N ASP A 328 -6.34 -11.92 6.29
CA ASP A 328 -6.62 -11.84 7.72
C ASP A 328 -8.05 -12.28 8.01
N ARG A 329 -8.20 -13.13 9.03
CA ARG A 329 -9.48 -13.62 9.48
C ARG A 329 -9.99 -12.80 10.65
N PHE A 330 -11.29 -12.63 10.72
CA PHE A 330 -11.97 -11.87 11.77
C PHE A 330 -13.25 -12.56 12.20
N VAL A 331 -13.71 -12.19 13.39
CA VAL A 331 -14.99 -12.65 13.97
C VAL A 331 -15.89 -11.44 14.14
N LEU A 332 -17.19 -11.61 13.83
CA LEU A 332 -18.23 -10.61 14.04
C LEU A 332 -19.17 -11.06 15.15
N ARG A 333 -19.40 -10.15 16.10
CA ARG A 333 -20.31 -10.37 17.23
C ARG A 333 -21.37 -9.29 17.30
N THR A 334 -22.53 -9.61 17.81
CA THR A 334 -23.55 -8.62 18.19
C THR A 334 -23.08 -7.81 19.39
N SER A 335 -23.63 -6.60 19.57
CA SER A 335 -23.26 -5.74 20.72
C SER A 335 -24.06 -6.08 22.00
N ALA A 336 -25.29 -6.54 21.86
CA ALA A 336 -26.15 -6.94 22.97
C ALA A 336 -27.31 -7.83 22.44
N PRO A 337 -27.46 -9.10 22.89
CA PRO A 337 -26.45 -9.86 23.63
C PRO A 337 -25.17 -10.09 22.81
N LEU A 338 -24.06 -10.40 23.49
CA LEU A 338 -22.77 -10.65 22.86
C LEU A 338 -22.72 -12.08 22.28
N ASN A 339 -23.20 -12.27 21.06
CA ASN A 339 -23.17 -13.58 20.37
C ASN A 339 -22.27 -13.52 19.15
N THR A 340 -21.51 -14.56 18.90
CA THR A 340 -20.77 -14.75 17.66
C THR A 340 -21.75 -15.12 16.54
N ILE A 341 -21.79 -14.32 15.47
CA ILE A 341 -22.79 -14.46 14.41
C ILE A 341 -22.19 -14.78 13.05
N ALA A 342 -20.97 -14.33 12.83
CA ALA A 342 -20.27 -14.49 11.56
C ALA A 342 -18.77 -14.35 11.76
N GLY A 343 -18.03 -14.68 10.75
CA GLY A 343 -16.63 -14.32 10.60
C GLY A 343 -16.32 -14.09 9.13
N GLY A 344 -15.05 -13.97 8.80
CA GLY A 344 -14.69 -13.82 7.40
C GLY A 344 -13.22 -13.62 7.17
N VAL A 345 -12.90 -13.40 5.90
CA VAL A 345 -11.54 -13.18 5.41
C VAL A 345 -11.46 -11.82 4.72
N VAL A 346 -10.46 -11.03 5.07
CA VAL A 346 -10.17 -9.77 4.39
C VAL A 346 -9.68 -10.08 2.98
N VAL A 347 -10.37 -9.59 1.96
CA VAL A 347 -9.95 -9.78 0.55
C VAL A 347 -9.23 -8.56 -0.02
N ASP A 348 -9.50 -7.36 0.53
CA ASP A 348 -8.77 -6.14 0.23
C ASP A 348 -8.81 -5.18 1.43
N PRO A 349 -7.68 -4.94 2.13
CA PRO A 349 -7.63 -4.05 3.28
C PRO A 349 -7.67 -2.57 2.89
N TYR A 350 -7.42 -2.21 1.63
CA TYR A 350 -7.32 -0.82 1.17
C TYR A 350 -8.36 -0.50 0.10
N ALA A 351 -9.61 -0.88 0.36
CA ALA A 351 -10.73 -0.59 -0.53
C ALA A 351 -10.96 0.92 -0.66
N PRO A 352 -11.10 1.47 -1.88
CA PRO A 352 -11.45 2.88 -2.05
C PRO A 352 -12.85 3.19 -1.52
N ARG A 353 -13.11 4.45 -1.14
CA ARG A 353 -14.40 4.87 -0.52
C ARG A 353 -15.64 4.48 -1.34
N ARG A 354 -15.55 4.52 -2.66
CA ARG A 354 -16.64 4.17 -3.59
C ARG A 354 -16.45 2.81 -4.26
N ALA A 355 -15.67 1.94 -3.60
CA ALA A 355 -15.39 0.62 -4.13
C ALA A 355 -16.65 -0.21 -4.36
N ALA A 356 -16.68 -0.98 -5.44
CA ALA A 356 -17.69 -1.99 -5.66
C ALA A 356 -17.57 -3.14 -4.63
N ILE A 357 -18.67 -3.80 -4.34
CA ILE A 357 -18.64 -5.07 -3.60
C ILE A 357 -18.18 -6.14 -4.59
N TRP A 358 -17.18 -6.92 -4.19
CA TRP A 358 -16.71 -8.05 -4.99
C TRP A 358 -17.53 -9.31 -4.67
N PRO A 359 -17.71 -10.24 -5.61
CA PRO A 359 -18.23 -11.57 -5.29
C PRO A 359 -17.28 -12.29 -4.34
N ALA A 360 -17.81 -13.19 -3.52
CA ALA A 360 -17.00 -14.03 -2.64
C ALA A 360 -16.23 -15.10 -3.44
N GLY A 361 -15.17 -15.63 -2.83
CA GLY A 361 -14.41 -16.76 -3.36
C GLY A 361 -13.46 -16.40 -4.51
N LEU A 362 -13.14 -15.13 -4.71
CA LEU A 362 -12.18 -14.72 -5.75
C LEU A 362 -10.78 -15.30 -5.48
N THR A 363 -10.18 -15.85 -6.53
CA THR A 363 -8.78 -16.27 -6.52
C THR A 363 -7.84 -15.07 -6.32
N THR A 364 -6.60 -15.34 -5.93
CA THR A 364 -5.61 -14.26 -5.71
C THR A 364 -5.30 -13.50 -7.01
N VAL A 365 -5.28 -14.18 -8.16
CA VAL A 365 -5.07 -13.54 -9.48
C VAL A 365 -6.25 -12.62 -9.81
N GLU A 366 -7.49 -13.08 -9.62
CA GLU A 366 -8.67 -12.24 -9.85
C GLU A 366 -8.72 -11.02 -8.93
N ARG A 367 -8.33 -11.17 -7.65
CA ARG A 367 -8.19 -10.03 -6.73
C ARG A 367 -7.13 -9.04 -7.22
N LEU A 368 -5.96 -9.52 -7.66
CA LEU A 368 -4.91 -8.66 -8.23
C LEU A 368 -5.44 -7.88 -9.44
N VAL A 369 -6.06 -8.57 -10.41
CA VAL A 369 -6.60 -7.92 -11.62
C VAL A 369 -7.62 -6.84 -11.24
N ARG A 370 -8.54 -7.12 -10.31
CA ARG A 370 -9.53 -6.13 -9.85
C ARG A 370 -8.90 -4.92 -9.19
N VAL A 371 -7.90 -5.14 -8.32
CA VAL A 371 -7.13 -4.05 -7.68
C VAL A 371 -6.48 -3.15 -8.73
N VAL A 372 -5.88 -3.74 -9.76
CA VAL A 372 -5.20 -3.01 -10.84
C VAL A 372 -6.21 -2.27 -11.72
N VAL A 373 -7.32 -2.91 -12.12
CA VAL A 373 -8.37 -2.27 -12.92
C VAL A 373 -8.98 -1.06 -12.19
N GLU A 374 -9.27 -1.21 -10.90
CA GLU A 374 -9.86 -0.14 -10.09
C GLU A 374 -8.89 1.04 -9.82
N SER A 375 -7.60 0.83 -9.94
CA SER A 375 -6.60 1.91 -9.83
C SER A 375 -6.63 2.88 -11.01
N GLY A 376 -7.23 2.46 -12.13
CA GLY A 376 -7.38 3.28 -13.33
C GLY A 376 -6.05 3.81 -13.87
N GLY A 377 -5.98 5.11 -14.15
CA GLY A 377 -4.78 5.77 -14.68
C GLY A 377 -3.64 5.94 -13.67
N GLN A 378 -3.90 5.75 -12.37
CA GLN A 378 -2.85 5.83 -11.35
C GLN A 378 -1.98 4.57 -11.30
N GLY A 379 -2.53 3.43 -11.72
CA GLY A 379 -1.85 2.14 -11.60
C GLY A 379 -1.56 1.77 -10.13
N ILE A 380 -0.97 0.61 -9.92
CA ILE A 380 -0.60 0.10 -8.59
C ILE A 380 0.92 -0.04 -8.49
N ASP A 381 1.50 0.49 -7.42
CA ASP A 381 2.87 0.17 -7.03
C ASP A 381 2.93 -1.30 -6.60
N PRO A 382 3.74 -2.15 -7.23
CA PRO A 382 3.85 -3.57 -6.85
C PRO A 382 4.21 -3.79 -5.38
N SER A 383 4.89 -2.84 -4.75
CA SER A 383 5.34 -2.96 -3.35
C SER A 383 4.20 -3.05 -2.33
N VAL A 384 2.99 -2.56 -2.66
CA VAL A 384 1.82 -2.63 -1.77
C VAL A 384 1.10 -3.98 -1.84
N LEU A 385 1.38 -4.80 -2.85
CA LEU A 385 0.65 -6.04 -3.10
C LEU A 385 0.83 -7.11 -2.01
N PRO A 386 2.01 -7.28 -1.39
CA PRO A 386 2.14 -8.22 -0.28
C PRO A 386 1.14 -8.01 0.85
N VAL A 387 0.85 -6.76 1.19
CA VAL A 387 -0.17 -6.42 2.19
C VAL A 387 -1.58 -6.60 1.62
N ARG A 388 -1.85 -6.12 0.40
CA ARG A 388 -3.19 -6.18 -0.19
C ARG A 388 -3.67 -7.59 -0.49
N LEU A 389 -2.78 -8.44 -1.01
CA LEU A 389 -3.12 -9.81 -1.37
C LEU A 389 -2.92 -10.82 -0.24
N GLY A 390 -2.13 -10.45 0.77
CA GLY A 390 -1.85 -11.33 1.90
C GLY A 390 -0.80 -12.41 1.62
N LEU A 391 0.14 -12.12 0.74
CA LEU A 391 1.18 -13.04 0.31
C LEU A 391 2.59 -12.53 0.66
N PRO A 392 3.55 -13.41 0.91
CA PRO A 392 4.95 -13.03 0.93
C PRO A 392 5.38 -12.37 -0.40
N PRO A 393 6.40 -11.48 -0.39
CA PRO A 393 6.83 -10.76 -1.59
C PRO A 393 7.12 -11.65 -2.80
N ASP A 394 7.75 -12.81 -2.60
CA ASP A 394 8.07 -13.76 -3.67
C ASP A 394 6.83 -14.39 -4.29
N ALA A 395 5.89 -14.83 -3.46
CA ALA A 395 4.60 -15.36 -3.93
C ALA A 395 3.79 -14.29 -4.67
N CYS A 396 3.87 -13.01 -4.23
CA CYS A 396 3.27 -11.91 -4.97
C CYS A 396 3.87 -11.74 -6.37
N ARG A 397 5.19 -11.90 -6.52
CA ARG A 397 5.84 -11.82 -7.83
C ARG A 397 5.38 -12.92 -8.78
N ALA A 398 5.19 -14.15 -8.27
CA ALA A 398 4.64 -15.25 -9.07
C ALA A 398 3.23 -14.92 -9.58
N VAL A 399 2.33 -14.48 -8.69
CA VAL A 399 0.95 -14.07 -9.04
C VAL A 399 0.93 -12.92 -10.05
N GLN A 400 1.85 -11.94 -9.92
CA GLN A 400 1.99 -10.86 -10.89
C GLN A 400 2.43 -11.39 -12.26
N THR A 401 3.39 -12.32 -12.30
CA THR A 401 3.85 -12.92 -13.56
C THR A 401 2.72 -13.66 -14.27
N ASP A 402 1.91 -14.42 -13.54
CA ASP A 402 0.75 -15.13 -14.09
C ASP A 402 -0.27 -14.15 -14.69
N ALA A 403 -0.59 -13.08 -13.97
CA ALA A 403 -1.53 -12.07 -14.43
C ALA A 403 -1.01 -11.25 -15.63
N VAL A 404 0.30 -10.99 -15.71
CA VAL A 404 0.94 -10.37 -16.89
C VAL A 404 0.94 -11.33 -18.07
N THR A 405 1.27 -12.60 -17.85
CA THR A 405 1.28 -13.62 -18.90
C THR A 405 -0.11 -13.84 -19.50
N SER A 406 -1.17 -13.74 -18.70
CA SER A 406 -2.56 -13.79 -19.18
C SER A 406 -2.95 -12.58 -20.04
N GLY A 407 -2.12 -11.54 -20.10
CA GLY A 407 -2.38 -10.30 -20.84
C GLY A 407 -3.39 -9.35 -20.17
N SER A 408 -3.90 -9.68 -18.98
CA SER A 408 -4.90 -8.86 -18.28
C SER A 408 -4.30 -7.58 -17.70
N ILE A 409 -3.04 -7.64 -17.27
CA ILE A 409 -2.29 -6.52 -16.71
C ILE A 409 -0.91 -6.38 -17.36
N THR A 410 -0.33 -5.20 -17.28
CA THR A 410 0.99 -4.90 -17.86
C THR A 410 1.75 -3.96 -16.92
N GLY A 411 3.06 -4.12 -16.85
CA GLY A 411 3.95 -3.16 -16.17
C GLY A 411 4.25 -1.97 -17.06
N LEU A 412 4.06 -0.76 -16.55
CA LEU A 412 4.40 0.49 -17.24
C LEU A 412 4.86 1.54 -16.23
N GLY A 413 6.05 2.13 -16.41
CA GLY A 413 6.57 3.17 -15.52
C GLY A 413 6.72 2.72 -14.06
N GLY A 414 7.06 1.44 -13.81
CA GLY A 414 7.18 0.87 -12.46
C GLY A 414 5.84 0.58 -11.77
N ARG A 415 4.72 0.74 -12.47
CA ARG A 415 3.38 0.45 -11.97
C ARG A 415 2.72 -0.68 -12.74
N LEU A 416 1.80 -1.39 -12.10
CA LEU A 416 0.91 -2.36 -12.76
C LEU A 416 -0.38 -1.65 -13.18
N MET A 417 -0.79 -1.89 -14.41
CA MET A 417 -1.99 -1.32 -15.01
C MET A 417 -2.76 -2.37 -15.80
N SER A 418 -4.05 -2.18 -16.00
CA SER A 418 -4.79 -3.01 -16.94
C SER A 418 -4.35 -2.69 -18.37
N SER A 419 -4.19 -3.74 -19.19
CA SER A 419 -3.79 -3.59 -20.59
C SER A 419 -4.77 -2.73 -21.38
N GLU A 420 -6.07 -2.82 -21.09
CA GLU A 420 -7.11 -1.98 -21.64
C GLU A 420 -6.89 -0.50 -21.32
N ARG A 421 -6.58 -0.18 -20.05
CA ARG A 421 -6.35 1.21 -19.63
C ARG A 421 -5.10 1.81 -20.26
N ILE A 422 -4.06 1.02 -20.47
CA ILE A 422 -2.87 1.46 -21.23
C ILE A 422 -3.27 1.80 -22.68
N ALA A 423 -4.06 0.94 -23.33
CA ALA A 423 -4.53 1.18 -24.70
C ALA A 423 -5.37 2.46 -24.79
N GLU A 424 -6.28 2.70 -23.84
CA GLU A 424 -7.06 3.94 -23.76
C GLU A 424 -6.18 5.18 -23.57
N LEU A 425 -5.21 5.13 -22.65
CA LEU A 425 -4.30 6.25 -22.41
C LEU A 425 -3.42 6.53 -23.65
N ARG A 426 -2.97 5.49 -24.35
CA ARG A 426 -2.23 5.59 -25.61
C ARG A 426 -3.07 6.28 -26.68
N GLN A 427 -4.31 5.88 -26.84
CA GLN A 427 -5.20 6.51 -27.80
C GLN A 427 -5.50 7.98 -27.45
N ARG A 428 -5.74 8.27 -26.16
CA ARG A 428 -5.93 9.65 -25.69
C ARG A 428 -4.70 10.51 -25.91
N LEU A 429 -3.50 10.01 -25.64
CA LEU A 429 -2.25 10.73 -25.91
C LEU A 429 -2.19 11.17 -27.38
N ARG A 430 -2.44 10.22 -28.29
CA ARG A 430 -2.44 10.49 -29.74
C ARG A 430 -3.49 11.54 -30.12
N THR A 431 -4.71 11.40 -29.59
CA THR A 431 -5.81 12.34 -29.83
C THR A 431 -5.49 13.75 -29.31
N GLU A 432 -4.89 13.87 -28.12
CA GLU A 432 -4.51 15.17 -27.55
C GLU A 432 -3.39 15.85 -28.38
N VAL A 433 -2.43 15.07 -28.87
CA VAL A 433 -1.39 15.58 -29.78
C VAL A 433 -2.02 16.07 -31.08
N ASP A 434 -2.94 15.31 -31.69
CA ASP A 434 -3.60 15.70 -32.93
C ASP A 434 -4.50 16.93 -32.75
N ALA A 435 -5.27 16.97 -31.66
CA ALA A 435 -6.13 18.10 -31.33
C ALA A 435 -5.31 19.40 -31.10
N PHE A 436 -4.16 19.27 -30.41
CA PHE A 436 -3.25 20.41 -30.22
C PHE A 436 -2.73 20.92 -31.58
N HIS A 437 -2.36 20.01 -32.45
CA HIS A 437 -1.87 20.38 -33.77
C HIS A 437 -2.94 21.05 -34.66
N ALA A 438 -4.18 20.60 -34.55
CA ALA A 438 -5.29 21.23 -35.25
C ALA A 438 -5.59 22.64 -34.72
N ALA A 439 -5.50 22.83 -33.41
CA ALA A 439 -5.75 24.13 -32.77
C ALA A 439 -4.58 25.10 -32.88
N SER A 440 -3.34 24.61 -33.01
CA SER A 440 -2.11 25.40 -33.06
C SER A 440 -1.16 24.90 -34.15
N PRO A 441 -1.48 25.13 -35.45
CA PRO A 441 -0.76 24.55 -36.58
C PRO A 441 0.71 24.96 -36.65
N LEU A 442 1.06 26.13 -36.13
CA LEU A 442 2.39 26.71 -36.14
C LEU A 442 3.28 26.33 -34.97
N GLU A 443 2.65 25.76 -33.90
CA GLU A 443 3.42 25.32 -32.73
C GLU A 443 4.12 23.97 -32.98
N PRO A 444 5.34 23.77 -32.46
CA PRO A 444 6.11 22.55 -32.71
C PRO A 444 5.46 21.31 -32.13
N GLY A 445 4.67 21.44 -31.05
CA GLY A 445 3.98 20.35 -30.39
C GLY A 445 3.38 20.77 -29.07
N ILE A 446 2.69 19.82 -28.42
CA ILE A 446 2.10 20.01 -27.09
C ILE A 446 3.21 19.86 -26.03
N SER A 447 3.24 20.75 -25.02
CA SER A 447 4.18 20.59 -23.92
C SER A 447 3.84 19.33 -23.09
N THR A 448 4.86 18.61 -22.63
CA THR A 448 4.68 17.41 -21.79
C THR A 448 3.90 17.72 -20.51
N GLN A 449 4.06 18.92 -19.95
CA GLN A 449 3.33 19.37 -18.78
C GLN A 449 1.81 19.50 -19.04
N LEU A 450 1.43 20.09 -20.16
CA LEU A 450 0.01 20.21 -20.54
C LEU A 450 -0.59 18.84 -20.83
N LEU A 451 0.18 17.94 -21.47
CA LEU A 451 -0.25 16.57 -21.76
C LEU A 451 -0.47 15.77 -20.46
N ARG A 452 0.43 15.89 -19.47
CA ARG A 452 0.25 15.27 -18.14
C ARG A 452 -1.06 15.71 -17.47
N THR A 453 -1.35 17.01 -17.52
CA THR A 453 -2.60 17.55 -16.97
C THR A 453 -3.84 16.98 -17.67
N ARG A 454 -3.81 16.85 -18.99
CA ARG A 454 -4.94 16.38 -19.78
C ARG A 454 -5.18 14.87 -19.66
N LEU A 455 -4.12 14.06 -19.56
CA LEU A 455 -4.23 12.60 -19.44
C LEU A 455 -4.73 12.16 -18.05
N ALA A 456 -4.50 12.94 -17.00
CA ALA A 456 -4.95 12.68 -15.64
C ALA A 456 -4.58 11.28 -15.13
N ALA A 457 -3.32 10.88 -15.34
CA ALA A 457 -2.74 9.62 -14.91
C ALA A 457 -1.48 9.86 -14.06
N ASP A 458 -0.90 8.80 -13.49
CA ASP A 458 0.37 8.90 -12.76
C ASP A 458 1.49 9.42 -13.66
N GLN A 459 2.36 10.26 -13.12
CA GLN A 459 3.42 10.91 -13.90
C GLN A 459 4.38 9.88 -14.52
N HIS A 460 4.80 8.86 -13.76
CA HIS A 460 5.72 7.84 -14.27
C HIS A 460 5.08 6.99 -15.38
N VAL A 461 3.76 6.76 -15.27
CA VAL A 461 2.99 6.07 -16.33
C VAL A 461 2.97 6.90 -17.59
N ILE A 462 2.69 8.21 -17.50
CA ILE A 462 2.66 9.11 -18.67
C ILE A 462 4.04 9.20 -19.32
N ASP A 463 5.10 9.35 -18.53
CA ASP A 463 6.46 9.45 -19.04
C ASP A 463 6.89 8.16 -19.76
N ALA A 464 6.58 7.00 -19.18
CA ALA A 464 6.84 5.71 -19.82
C ALA A 464 5.99 5.51 -21.09
N LEU A 465 4.75 6.00 -21.09
CA LEU A 465 3.88 5.96 -22.27
C LEU A 465 4.43 6.83 -23.40
N ILE A 466 4.87 8.05 -23.10
CA ILE A 466 5.50 8.95 -24.06
C ILE A 466 6.75 8.29 -24.65
N ALA A 467 7.62 7.72 -23.80
CA ALA A 467 8.82 7.02 -24.26
C ALA A 467 8.46 5.86 -25.22
N ALA A 468 7.48 5.05 -24.87
CA ALA A 468 7.03 3.95 -25.71
C ALA A 468 6.45 4.42 -27.07
N GLU A 469 5.75 5.56 -27.12
CA GLU A 469 5.23 6.12 -28.36
C GLU A 469 6.33 6.77 -29.22
N ILE A 470 7.40 7.27 -28.59
CA ILE A 470 8.61 7.75 -29.29
C ILE A 470 9.35 6.56 -29.91
N ASP A 471 9.59 5.50 -29.13
CA ASP A 471 10.27 4.27 -29.59
C ASP A 471 9.50 3.60 -30.75
N ALA A 472 8.17 3.66 -30.70
CA ALA A 472 7.29 3.17 -31.77
C ALA A 472 7.27 4.09 -33.01
N GLY A 473 7.94 5.25 -32.99
CA GLY A 473 7.96 6.20 -34.10
C GLY A 473 6.63 6.91 -34.35
N VAL A 474 5.72 6.94 -33.38
CA VAL A 474 4.39 7.57 -33.52
C VAL A 474 4.46 9.06 -33.18
N VAL A 475 5.25 9.41 -32.20
CA VAL A 475 5.49 10.80 -31.77
C VAL A 475 6.99 11.08 -31.69
N ALA A 476 7.37 12.35 -31.70
CA ALA A 476 8.75 12.80 -31.54
C ALA A 476 8.80 14.06 -30.67
N THR A 477 9.93 14.32 -30.04
CA THR A 477 10.15 15.51 -29.22
C THR A 477 10.91 16.56 -30.00
N HIS A 478 10.42 17.81 -29.98
CA HIS A 478 11.07 18.95 -30.54
C HIS A 478 11.10 20.09 -29.51
N GLY A 479 12.29 20.47 -29.01
CA GLY A 479 12.44 21.56 -28.06
C GLY A 479 11.61 21.39 -26.76
N GLY A 480 11.43 20.17 -26.27
CA GLY A 480 10.62 19.86 -25.07
C GLY A 480 9.10 19.75 -25.30
N ALA A 481 8.66 19.90 -26.55
CA ALA A 481 7.28 19.67 -26.96
C ALA A 481 7.14 18.32 -27.69
N LEU A 482 5.98 17.66 -27.54
CA LEU A 482 5.66 16.40 -28.20
C LEU A 482 4.82 16.64 -29.44
N ALA A 483 5.22 16.05 -30.57
CA ALA A 483 4.54 16.15 -31.84
C ALA A 483 4.34 14.78 -32.50
N ARG A 484 3.48 14.67 -33.51
CA ARG A 484 3.50 13.51 -34.41
C ARG A 484 4.85 13.37 -35.09
N ALA A 485 5.35 12.16 -35.21
CA ALA A 485 6.60 11.90 -35.89
C ALA A 485 6.50 12.35 -37.36
N GLY A 486 7.57 13.01 -37.86
CA GLY A 486 7.64 13.51 -39.24
C GLY A 486 6.77 14.73 -39.53
N ARG A 487 6.12 15.32 -38.52
CA ARG A 487 5.35 16.54 -38.72
C ARG A 487 6.27 17.76 -38.91
N THR A 488 6.01 18.51 -39.98
CA THR A 488 6.51 19.88 -40.17
C THR A 488 5.35 20.86 -39.96
N PRO A 489 5.57 22.01 -39.29
CA PRO A 489 4.58 23.07 -39.22
C PRO A 489 4.11 23.46 -40.64
N ASN A 490 2.81 23.45 -40.86
CA ASN A 490 2.26 23.75 -42.19
C ASN A 490 1.63 25.14 -42.17
N LEU A 491 2.19 26.03 -42.95
CA LEU A 491 1.63 27.36 -43.18
C LEU A 491 0.44 27.26 -44.12
N SER A 492 -0.67 27.89 -43.78
CA SER A 492 -1.75 28.12 -44.74
C SER A 492 -1.24 29.06 -45.85
N ALA A 493 -1.89 29.09 -47.00
CA ALA A 493 -1.54 30.02 -48.07
C ALA A 493 -1.60 31.49 -47.60
N GLN A 494 -2.53 31.82 -46.71
CA GLN A 494 -2.67 33.13 -46.09
C GLN A 494 -1.51 33.42 -45.13
N ASP A 495 -1.15 32.45 -44.25
CA ASP A 495 -0.01 32.60 -43.35
C ASP A 495 1.30 32.73 -44.10
N SER A 496 1.49 31.99 -45.20
CA SER A 496 2.67 32.10 -46.07
C SER A 496 2.81 33.50 -46.66
N ALA A 497 1.74 34.04 -47.20
CA ALA A 497 1.74 35.40 -47.73
C ALA A 497 2.02 36.45 -46.64
N THR A 498 1.48 36.23 -45.41
CA THR A 498 1.74 37.11 -44.27
C THR A 498 3.20 37.02 -43.81
N VAL A 499 3.79 35.82 -43.79
CA VAL A 499 5.20 35.58 -43.49
C VAL A 499 6.11 36.31 -44.47
N ASP A 500 5.83 36.22 -45.78
CA ASP A 500 6.59 36.92 -46.80
C ASP A 500 6.51 38.44 -46.60
N SER A 501 5.33 38.96 -46.26
CA SER A 501 5.11 40.38 -45.94
C SER A 501 5.86 40.83 -44.69
N ILE A 502 5.87 40.02 -43.61
CA ILE A 502 6.65 40.28 -42.40
C ILE A 502 8.13 40.35 -42.71
N LEU A 503 8.67 39.35 -43.41
CA LEU A 503 10.09 39.29 -43.76
C LEU A 503 10.51 40.43 -44.69
N SER A 504 9.69 40.80 -45.68
CA SER A 504 9.93 41.96 -46.55
C SER A 504 9.95 43.24 -45.72
N THR A 505 8.93 43.51 -44.91
CA THR A 505 8.85 44.72 -44.10
C THR A 505 10.02 44.85 -43.12
N LEU A 506 10.41 43.75 -42.44
CA LEU A 506 11.56 43.74 -41.53
C LEU A 506 12.89 43.93 -42.29
N ARG A 507 13.02 43.39 -43.50
CA ARG A 507 14.22 43.54 -44.34
C ARG A 507 14.37 44.97 -44.83
N ASP A 508 13.27 45.56 -45.30
CA ASP A 508 13.25 46.91 -45.84
C ASP A 508 13.44 47.98 -44.75
N ALA A 509 12.99 47.72 -43.54
CA ALA A 509 13.21 48.58 -42.38
C ALA A 509 14.68 48.62 -41.90
N GLY A 510 15.52 47.68 -42.33
CA GLY A 510 16.95 47.66 -42.07
C GLY A 510 17.30 47.63 -40.58
N VAL A 511 17.92 48.71 -40.09
CA VAL A 511 18.44 48.80 -38.71
C VAL A 511 17.41 49.33 -37.68
N GLU A 512 16.26 49.80 -38.15
CA GLU A 512 15.18 50.37 -37.32
C GLU A 512 13.83 49.64 -37.57
N PRO A 513 13.70 48.35 -37.23
CA PRO A 513 12.51 47.57 -37.52
C PRO A 513 11.31 48.02 -36.67
N PRO A 514 10.09 47.98 -37.24
CA PRO A 514 8.87 48.21 -36.46
C PRO A 514 8.71 47.18 -35.35
N SER A 515 8.00 47.56 -34.31
CA SER A 515 7.59 46.62 -33.24
C SER A 515 6.55 45.63 -33.77
N ALA A 516 6.36 44.49 -33.06
CA ALA A 516 5.34 43.50 -33.39
C ALA A 516 3.93 44.11 -33.42
N ALA A 517 3.64 45.08 -32.55
CA ALA A 517 2.35 45.81 -32.53
C ALA A 517 2.17 46.69 -33.76
N GLU A 518 3.22 47.42 -34.17
CA GLU A 518 3.24 48.24 -35.40
C GLU A 518 3.07 47.36 -36.64
N LEU A 519 3.79 46.22 -36.72
CA LEU A 519 3.67 45.24 -37.80
C LEU A 519 2.27 44.62 -37.87
N SER A 520 1.69 44.25 -36.73
CA SER A 520 0.33 43.70 -36.66
C SER A 520 -0.71 44.70 -37.15
N THR A 521 -0.52 45.99 -36.84
CA THR A 521 -1.38 47.06 -37.33
C THR A 521 -1.22 47.29 -38.85
N GLN A 522 0.01 47.30 -39.36
CA GLN A 522 0.30 47.47 -40.78
C GLN A 522 -0.26 46.33 -41.65
N LEU A 523 -0.17 45.09 -41.13
CA LEU A 523 -0.61 43.90 -41.85
C LEU A 523 -2.08 43.53 -41.54
N ALA A 524 -2.75 44.29 -40.66
CA ALA A 524 -4.12 44.04 -40.22
C ALA A 524 -4.38 42.58 -39.81
N SER A 525 -3.39 41.94 -39.17
CA SER A 525 -3.41 40.53 -38.82
C SER A 525 -2.67 40.29 -37.50
N PRO A 526 -3.13 39.38 -36.64
CA PRO A 526 -2.38 38.95 -35.46
C PRO A 526 -1.18 38.11 -35.89
N ILE A 527 0.05 38.63 -35.69
CA ILE A 527 1.30 38.03 -36.21
C ILE A 527 2.16 37.35 -35.12
N ASP A 528 1.78 37.38 -33.86
CA ASP A 528 2.61 36.86 -32.76
C ASP A 528 3.01 35.39 -32.95
N ALA A 529 2.07 34.56 -33.40
CA ALA A 529 2.34 33.15 -33.68
C ALA A 529 3.30 32.97 -34.88
N LEU A 530 3.18 33.81 -35.89
CA LEU A 530 4.04 33.79 -37.06
C LEU A 530 5.45 34.30 -36.72
N LEU A 531 5.58 35.33 -35.90
CA LEU A 531 6.88 35.82 -35.43
C LEU A 531 7.61 34.75 -34.61
N ARG A 532 6.93 34.08 -33.68
CA ARG A 532 7.51 32.93 -32.94
C ARG A 532 7.91 31.78 -33.89
N PHE A 533 7.10 31.51 -34.91
CA PHE A 533 7.42 30.51 -35.92
C PHE A 533 8.69 30.91 -36.71
N LEU A 534 8.82 32.17 -37.16
CA LEU A 534 9.97 32.67 -37.85
C LEU A 534 11.24 32.69 -36.99
N GLU A 535 11.11 33.02 -35.72
CA GLU A 535 12.20 32.96 -34.74
C GLU A 535 12.71 31.53 -34.56
N ARG A 536 11.83 30.56 -34.40
CA ARG A 536 12.20 29.13 -34.32
C ARG A 536 12.84 28.61 -35.61
N ARG A 537 12.40 29.09 -36.75
CA ARG A 537 12.98 28.76 -38.06
C ARG A 537 14.36 29.44 -38.29
N GLY A 538 14.66 30.44 -37.48
CA GLY A 538 15.91 31.18 -37.54
C GLY A 538 15.92 32.30 -38.60
N ASP A 539 14.75 32.74 -39.10
CA ASP A 539 14.65 33.85 -40.05
C ASP A 539 14.71 35.20 -39.35
N VAL A 540 14.24 35.28 -38.12
CA VAL A 540 14.26 36.50 -37.31
C VAL A 540 14.81 36.22 -35.93
N ILE A 541 15.31 37.25 -35.26
CA ILE A 541 15.83 37.20 -33.89
C ILE A 541 15.18 38.31 -33.09
N GLN A 542 14.65 37.97 -31.90
CA GLN A 542 14.11 38.95 -30.97
C GLN A 542 15.25 39.61 -30.17
N THR A 543 15.40 40.92 -30.28
CA THR A 543 16.42 41.69 -29.54
C THR A 543 15.89 42.28 -28.24
N GLU A 544 14.63 42.71 -28.25
CA GLU A 544 13.84 43.12 -27.06
C GLU A 544 12.41 42.60 -27.17
N GLU A 545 11.63 42.69 -26.12
CA GLU A 545 10.24 42.27 -26.14
C GLU A 545 9.45 42.96 -27.26
N GLY A 546 8.90 42.15 -28.17
CA GLY A 546 8.09 42.61 -29.29
C GLY A 546 8.88 43.29 -30.41
N ARG A 547 10.22 43.17 -30.51
CA ARG A 547 11.01 43.71 -31.61
C ARG A 547 11.94 42.67 -32.23
N TYR A 548 11.79 42.47 -33.50
CA TYR A 548 12.48 41.43 -34.27
C TYR A 548 13.31 42.04 -35.41
N TYR A 549 14.49 41.46 -35.62
CA TYR A 549 15.33 41.74 -36.80
C TYR A 549 15.39 40.48 -37.66
N THR A 550 15.47 40.67 -38.99
CA THR A 550 15.92 39.56 -39.84
C THR A 550 17.37 39.21 -39.50
N ILE A 551 17.74 37.93 -39.68
CA ILE A 551 19.10 37.48 -39.35
C ILE A 551 20.16 38.27 -40.14
N ASP A 552 19.87 38.65 -41.40
CA ASP A 552 20.76 39.39 -42.26
C ASP A 552 20.97 40.83 -41.76
N ASN A 553 19.87 41.53 -41.42
CA ASN A 553 19.95 42.89 -40.89
C ASN A 553 20.65 42.93 -39.53
N LEU A 554 20.43 41.95 -38.70
CA LEU A 554 21.09 41.84 -37.39
C LEU A 554 22.59 41.57 -37.56
N LYS A 555 22.98 40.64 -38.44
CA LYS A 555 24.39 40.39 -38.76
C LYS A 555 25.09 41.64 -39.27
N LEU A 556 24.47 42.35 -40.22
CA LEU A 556 25.00 43.60 -40.72
C LEU A 556 25.24 44.62 -39.61
N LEU A 557 24.29 44.73 -38.67
CA LEU A 557 24.40 45.66 -37.56
C LEU A 557 25.48 45.23 -36.55
N VAL A 558 25.62 43.95 -36.29
CA VAL A 558 26.67 43.36 -35.43
C VAL A 558 28.05 43.54 -36.07
N ASP A 559 28.18 43.33 -37.39
CA ASP A 559 29.45 43.53 -38.12
C ASP A 559 29.88 45.00 -38.11
N ARG A 560 28.93 45.93 -38.28
CA ARG A 560 29.21 47.37 -38.15
C ARG A 560 29.64 47.73 -36.72
N LEU A 561 28.96 47.18 -35.71
CA LEU A 561 29.37 47.38 -34.31
C LEU A 561 30.77 46.83 -34.03
N ARG A 562 31.09 45.64 -34.58
CA ARG A 562 32.44 45.07 -34.51
C ARG A 562 33.49 45.98 -35.08
N GLN A 563 33.27 46.59 -36.29
CA GLN A 563 34.19 47.53 -36.90
C GLN A 563 34.42 48.76 -36.01
N VAL A 564 33.35 49.31 -35.40
CA VAL A 564 33.46 50.48 -34.52
C VAL A 564 34.29 50.16 -33.29
N LEU A 565 34.04 49.00 -32.63
CA LEU A 565 34.68 48.58 -31.38
C LEU A 565 36.09 47.98 -31.59
N THR A 566 36.45 47.59 -32.80
CA THR A 566 37.83 47.20 -33.15
C THR A 566 38.69 48.40 -33.50
N THR A 567 38.10 49.46 -34.01
CA THR A 567 38.81 50.74 -34.34
C THR A 567 38.98 51.55 -33.03
N ASN A 568 37.98 51.65 -32.21
CA ASN A 568 38.01 52.32 -30.91
C ASN A 568 37.96 51.23 -29.81
N LEU A 569 39.02 50.99 -29.05
CA LEU A 569 39.16 49.95 -28.04
C LEU A 569 38.03 49.94 -26.98
N ALA A 570 37.34 51.08 -26.79
CA ALA A 570 36.09 51.24 -26.06
C ALA A 570 35.28 52.38 -26.66
N ALA A 571 33.95 52.24 -26.78
CA ALA A 571 33.09 53.28 -27.27
C ALA A 571 31.84 53.49 -26.41
N THR A 572 31.48 54.73 -26.21
CA THR A 572 30.24 55.11 -25.50
C THR A 572 29.01 54.85 -26.39
N PRO A 573 27.82 54.67 -25.78
CA PRO A 573 26.57 54.51 -26.56
C PRO A 573 26.32 55.68 -27.55
N ALA A 574 26.79 56.90 -27.25
CA ALA A 574 26.63 58.06 -28.14
C ALA A 574 27.52 57.91 -29.39
N GLU A 575 28.77 57.52 -29.22
CA GLU A 575 29.73 57.31 -30.34
C GLU A 575 29.25 56.11 -31.21
N ILE A 576 28.78 55.05 -30.59
CA ILE A 576 28.23 53.90 -31.33
C ILE A 576 27.00 54.31 -32.12
N ARG A 577 26.08 55.09 -31.52
CA ARG A 577 24.88 55.60 -32.18
C ARG A 577 25.23 56.38 -33.48
N ASP A 578 26.12 57.29 -33.31
CA ASP A 578 26.49 58.21 -34.45
C ASP A 578 27.20 57.43 -35.57
N SER A 579 27.97 56.38 -35.20
CA SER A 579 28.66 55.54 -36.20
C SER A 579 27.71 54.53 -36.88
N LEU A 580 26.70 54.01 -36.17
CA LEU A 580 25.73 53.05 -36.72
C LEU A 580 24.56 53.74 -37.45
N GLY A 581 24.35 55.04 -37.22
CA GLY A 581 23.23 55.78 -37.79
C GLY A 581 21.85 55.34 -37.29
N VAL A 582 21.75 54.84 -36.05
CA VAL A 582 20.49 54.35 -35.44
C VAL A 582 20.01 55.27 -34.32
N SER A 583 18.72 55.43 -34.16
CA SER A 583 18.18 56.22 -33.05
C SER A 583 18.34 55.50 -31.71
N ARG A 584 18.33 56.26 -30.61
CA ARG A 584 18.51 55.75 -29.25
C ARG A 584 17.51 54.66 -28.89
N LYS A 585 16.29 54.73 -29.42
CA LYS A 585 15.20 53.76 -29.22
C LYS A 585 15.61 52.35 -29.65
N TYR A 586 16.38 52.21 -30.70
CA TYR A 586 16.82 50.92 -31.23
C TYR A 586 18.22 50.53 -30.75
N LEU A 587 19.08 51.50 -30.49
CA LEU A 587 20.45 51.24 -30.09
C LEU A 587 20.55 50.55 -28.74
N ILE A 588 19.83 51.01 -27.73
CA ILE A 588 19.96 50.47 -26.37
C ILE A 588 19.58 48.99 -26.32
N PRO A 589 18.38 48.57 -26.80
CA PRO A 589 18.02 47.16 -26.86
C PRO A 589 18.99 46.30 -27.67
N PHE A 590 19.48 46.81 -28.79
CA PHE A 590 20.46 46.11 -29.60
C PHE A 590 21.77 45.89 -28.85
N LEU A 591 22.28 46.90 -28.15
CA LEU A 591 23.49 46.76 -27.33
C LEU A 591 23.29 45.79 -26.15
N GLU A 592 22.12 45.79 -25.51
CA GLU A 592 21.77 44.81 -24.48
C GLU A 592 21.66 43.40 -25.04
N TYR A 593 21.14 43.24 -26.24
CA TYR A 593 21.18 41.97 -26.96
C TYR A 593 22.63 41.53 -27.24
N CYS A 594 23.50 42.41 -27.73
CA CYS A 594 24.92 42.10 -27.97
C CYS A 594 25.66 41.67 -26.68
N ASP A 595 25.37 42.34 -25.57
CA ASP A 595 25.91 41.97 -24.26
C ASP A 595 25.44 40.56 -23.83
N ARG A 596 24.13 40.24 -23.98
CA ARG A 596 23.56 38.93 -23.70
C ARG A 596 24.07 37.84 -24.64
N ALA A 597 24.20 38.15 -25.92
CA ALA A 597 24.70 37.24 -26.94
C ALA A 597 26.22 37.01 -26.86
N GLY A 598 26.93 37.75 -26.00
CA GLY A 598 28.35 37.58 -25.77
C GLY A 598 29.25 38.28 -26.82
N TYR A 599 28.70 39.17 -27.65
CA TYR A 599 29.48 39.96 -28.61
C TYR A 599 30.22 41.10 -27.94
N THR A 600 29.65 41.72 -26.91
CA THR A 600 30.23 42.88 -26.24
C THR A 600 30.24 42.70 -24.72
N ASN A 601 31.14 43.48 -24.07
CA ASN A 601 31.18 43.66 -22.62
C ASN A 601 31.04 45.15 -22.25
N ARG A 602 30.19 45.47 -21.28
CA ARG A 602 30.01 46.79 -20.72
C ARG A 602 31.10 47.09 -19.70
N GLN A 603 31.83 48.19 -19.89
CA GLN A 603 32.86 48.72 -18.99
C GLN A 603 32.52 50.16 -18.55
N ALA A 604 33.26 50.72 -17.61
CA ALA A 604 33.07 52.08 -17.11
C ALA A 604 33.25 53.15 -18.20
N THR A 605 34.14 52.90 -19.17
CA THR A 605 34.47 53.78 -20.28
C THR A 605 33.62 53.58 -21.52
N GLY A 606 32.74 52.58 -21.54
CA GLY A 606 31.93 52.25 -22.74
C GLY A 606 31.78 50.74 -22.93
N ARG A 607 31.49 50.30 -24.15
CA ARG A 607 31.46 48.88 -24.54
C ARG A 607 32.73 48.53 -25.34
N VAL A 608 33.15 47.30 -25.13
CA VAL A 608 34.30 46.72 -25.83
C VAL A 608 33.85 45.45 -26.56
N TRP A 609 34.46 45.17 -27.69
CA TRP A 609 34.24 43.91 -28.40
C TRP A 609 34.86 42.76 -27.64
N ARG A 610 34.16 41.67 -27.52
CA ARG A 610 34.69 40.46 -26.85
C ARG A 610 35.51 39.67 -27.87
N THR A 611 36.81 39.72 -27.78
CA THR A 611 37.69 38.83 -28.52
C THR A 611 37.51 37.42 -28.04
N GLU A 612 37.24 36.48 -28.95
CA GLU A 612 37.27 35.05 -28.63
C GLU A 612 38.62 34.69 -28.00
N THR A 613 38.59 34.17 -26.78
CA THR A 613 39.74 33.49 -26.13
C THR A 613 39.72 32.02 -26.52
#